data_54687bc23f12f5d36771471d2c5c2987
#
_entry.id   54687bc23f12f5d36771471d2c5c2987
#
_cell.length_a   1.000
_cell.length_b   1.000
_cell.length_c   1.000
_cell.angle_alpha   90.00
_cell.angle_beta   90.00
_cell.angle_gamma   90.00
#
_symmetry.space_group_name_H-M   'P 1'
#
loop_
_entity.id
_entity.type
_entity.pdbx_description
1 polymer ?
#
loop_
_entity_poly.entity_id
_entity_poly.type
_entity_poly.pdbx_seq_one_letter_code
_entity_poly.pdbx_strand_id
1 'polypeptide(L)'
;MKKGLMITNNKNLVVKDIYLNLSHALDHFMMLVFAKAAYDASRYFNVSYDSFIMYGTLGFILFGAMAPVAAYLADKYSRSLLMVIFHFGIGTSAICASLSSTVYQLALSVGLIGIFASIYHPVGISMLLRSNKNIGF
;
A
#
# COMPACT_ATOMS: atom_id res chain seq x y z
N MET A 1 36.92 11.22 -14.11
CA MET A 1 35.59 11.73 -13.71
C MET A 1 34.40 10.83 -14.07
N LYS A 2 34.31 10.18 -15.25
CA LYS A 2 33.15 9.34 -15.65
C LYS A 2 32.89 8.11 -14.77
N LYS A 3 33.92 7.45 -14.22
CA LYS A 3 33.77 6.22 -13.42
C LYS A 3 33.11 6.44 -12.04
N GLY A 4 33.38 7.59 -11.41
CA GLY A 4 32.72 7.95 -10.13
C GLY A 4 31.23 8.29 -10.30
N LEU A 5 30.86 8.91 -11.44
CA LEU A 5 29.45 9.24 -11.75
C LEU A 5 28.61 7.99 -12.06
N MET A 6 29.21 6.96 -12.69
CA MET A 6 28.53 5.67 -12.93
C MET A 6 28.30 4.88 -11.64
N ILE A 7 29.25 4.91 -10.70
CA ILE A 7 29.14 4.16 -9.43
C ILE A 7 28.06 4.79 -8.52
N THR A 8 27.98 6.12 -8.45
CA THR A 8 26.94 6.82 -7.68
C THR A 8 25.56 6.61 -8.28
N ASN A 9 25.43 6.59 -9.60
CA ASN A 9 24.16 6.32 -10.27
C ASN A 9 23.65 4.89 -9.99
N ASN A 10 24.55 3.90 -9.97
CA ASN A 10 24.19 2.51 -9.73
C ASN A 10 23.72 2.30 -8.26
N LYS A 11 24.39 2.93 -7.28
CA LYS A 11 23.96 2.87 -5.88
C LYS A 11 22.56 3.46 -5.66
N ASN A 12 22.26 4.59 -6.28
CA ASN A 12 20.94 5.23 -6.17
C ASN A 12 19.83 4.37 -6.80
N LEU A 13 20.13 3.65 -7.88
CA LEU A 13 19.20 2.70 -8.50
C LEU A 13 18.91 1.52 -7.57
N VAL A 14 19.94 0.92 -6.99
CA VAL A 14 19.78 -0.20 -6.03
C VAL A 14 18.97 0.22 -4.80
N VAL A 15 19.26 1.38 -4.22
CA VAL A 15 18.50 1.89 -3.06
C VAL A 15 17.03 2.10 -3.42
N LYS A 16 16.76 2.67 -4.60
CA LYS A 16 15.38 2.85 -5.09
C LYS A 16 14.67 1.52 -5.28
N ASP A 17 15.32 0.53 -5.86
CA ASP A 17 14.74 -0.79 -6.10
C ASP A 17 14.45 -1.52 -4.77
N ILE A 18 15.36 -1.44 -3.79
CA ILE A 18 15.13 -1.97 -2.44
C ILE A 18 13.92 -1.30 -1.80
N TYR A 19 13.85 0.04 -1.85
CA TYR A 19 12.73 0.79 -1.30
C TYR A 19 11.40 0.37 -1.93
N LEU A 20 11.33 0.25 -3.26
CA LEU A 20 10.12 -0.15 -3.96
C LEU A 20 9.72 -1.60 -3.63
N ASN A 21 10.68 -2.53 -3.54
CA ASN A 21 10.38 -3.91 -3.14
C ASN A 21 9.91 -4.02 -1.69
N LEU A 22 10.50 -3.26 -0.76
CA LEU A 22 10.01 -3.19 0.62
C LEU A 22 8.62 -2.59 0.71
N SER A 23 8.32 -1.57 -0.10
CA SER A 23 6.97 -0.99 -0.20
C SER A 23 5.96 -2.01 -0.71
N HIS A 24 6.34 -2.84 -1.69
CA HIS A 24 5.51 -3.94 -2.18
C HIS A 24 5.25 -4.99 -1.10
N ALA A 25 6.30 -5.38 -0.39
CA ALA A 25 6.18 -6.31 0.73
C ALA A 25 5.26 -5.75 1.84
N LEU A 26 5.37 -4.46 2.15
CA LEU A 26 4.49 -3.79 3.11
C LEU A 26 3.02 -3.81 2.65
N ASP A 27 2.76 -3.52 1.38
CA ASP A 27 1.41 -3.53 0.80
C ASP A 27 0.74 -4.90 0.99
N HIS A 28 1.42 -5.97 0.60
CA HIS A 28 0.91 -7.34 0.80
C HIS A 28 0.87 -7.76 2.27
N PHE A 29 1.84 -7.34 3.08
CA PHE A 29 1.84 -7.61 4.52
C PHE A 29 0.59 -7.06 5.21
N MET A 30 0.16 -5.85 4.86
CA MET A 30 -1.06 -5.26 5.41
C MET A 30 -2.32 -6.08 5.07
N MET A 31 -2.37 -6.67 3.89
CA MET A 31 -3.46 -7.57 3.49
C MET A 31 -3.44 -8.89 4.29
N LEU A 32 -2.26 -9.47 4.53
CA LEU A 32 -2.10 -10.73 5.28
C LEU A 32 -2.42 -10.54 6.78
N VAL A 33 -1.95 -9.44 7.37
CA VAL A 33 -2.23 -9.09 8.77
C VAL A 33 -3.73 -8.94 9.01
N PHE A 34 -4.47 -8.46 8.01
CA PHE A 34 -5.91 -8.29 8.13
C PHE A 34 -6.63 -9.58 8.56
N ALA A 35 -6.28 -10.74 8.01
CA ALA A 35 -6.95 -12.01 8.34
C ALA A 35 -6.81 -12.36 9.84
N LYS A 36 -5.62 -12.16 10.41
CA LYS A 36 -5.38 -12.39 11.84
C LYS A 36 -6.04 -11.30 12.69
N ALA A 37 -5.92 -10.04 12.30
CA ALA A 37 -6.53 -8.93 12.99
C ALA A 37 -8.05 -9.03 13.00
N ALA A 38 -8.66 -9.49 11.92
CA ALA A 38 -10.09 -9.74 11.82
C ALA A 38 -10.56 -10.80 12.81
N TYR A 39 -9.78 -11.88 12.99
CA TYR A 39 -10.08 -12.91 13.98
C TYR A 39 -10.07 -12.35 15.41
N ASP A 40 -9.03 -11.61 15.79
CA ASP A 40 -8.92 -11.04 17.12
C ASP A 40 -9.99 -9.95 17.38
N ALA A 41 -10.24 -9.11 16.38
CA ALA A 41 -11.25 -8.07 16.46
C ALA A 41 -12.68 -8.63 16.56
N SER A 42 -12.99 -9.73 15.86
CA SER A 42 -14.29 -10.40 15.96
C SER A 42 -14.58 -10.82 17.41
N ARG A 43 -13.56 -11.32 18.10
CA ARG A 43 -13.67 -11.70 19.52
C ARG A 43 -13.79 -10.48 20.44
N TYR A 44 -13.00 -9.44 20.17
CA TYR A 44 -13.01 -8.22 20.97
C TYR A 44 -14.35 -7.49 20.90
N PHE A 45 -14.93 -7.40 19.70
CA PHE A 45 -16.23 -6.75 19.47
C PHE A 45 -17.43 -7.68 19.68
N ASN A 46 -17.20 -8.96 20.02
CA ASN A 46 -18.24 -9.97 20.18
C ASN A 46 -19.15 -10.11 18.95
N VAL A 47 -18.55 -10.11 17.77
CA VAL A 47 -19.21 -10.26 16.46
C VAL A 47 -18.71 -11.57 15.83
N SER A 48 -19.57 -12.30 15.08
CA SER A 48 -19.11 -13.50 14.40
C SER A 48 -18.01 -13.17 13.39
N TYR A 49 -17.04 -14.08 13.23
CA TYR A 49 -15.93 -13.91 12.28
C TYR A 49 -16.42 -13.69 10.85
N ASP A 50 -17.43 -14.43 10.42
CA ASP A 50 -18.02 -14.31 9.08
C ASP A 50 -18.58 -12.91 8.83
N SER A 51 -19.35 -12.37 9.81
CA SER A 51 -19.85 -10.99 9.74
C SER A 51 -18.70 -9.99 9.71
N PHE A 52 -17.63 -10.26 10.48
CA PHE A 52 -16.48 -9.37 10.54
C PHE A 52 -15.70 -9.32 9.22
N ILE A 53 -15.54 -10.44 8.53
CA ILE A 53 -14.91 -10.51 7.20
C ILE A 53 -15.67 -9.65 6.19
N MET A 54 -17.01 -9.57 6.28
CA MET A 54 -17.81 -8.71 5.39
C MET A 54 -17.41 -7.22 5.54
N TYR A 55 -17.12 -6.75 6.74
CA TYR A 55 -16.63 -5.37 6.94
C TYR A 55 -15.26 -5.15 6.31
N GLY A 56 -14.38 -6.17 6.33
CA GLY A 56 -13.08 -6.11 5.67
C GLY A 56 -13.15 -6.09 4.14
N THR A 57 -14.22 -6.64 3.57
CA THR A 57 -14.46 -6.62 2.12
C THR A 57 -14.47 -5.19 1.55
N LEU A 58 -14.89 -4.20 2.36
CA LEU A 58 -14.81 -2.78 1.98
C LEU A 58 -13.40 -2.37 1.59
N GLY A 59 -12.38 -2.78 2.35
CA GLY A 59 -10.97 -2.50 2.05
C GLY A 59 -10.55 -3.07 0.70
N PHE A 60 -10.90 -4.32 0.41
CA PHE A 60 -10.57 -4.97 -0.87
C PHE A 60 -11.30 -4.33 -2.06
N ILE A 61 -12.57 -3.97 -1.90
CA ILE A 61 -13.34 -3.26 -2.94
C ILE A 61 -12.69 -1.91 -3.24
N LEU A 62 -12.36 -1.13 -2.21
CA LEU A 62 -11.75 0.18 -2.36
C LEU A 62 -10.33 0.07 -2.93
N PHE A 63 -9.56 -0.94 -2.54
CA PHE A 63 -8.26 -1.24 -3.14
C PHE A 63 -8.35 -1.41 -4.67
N GLY A 64 -9.27 -2.24 -5.15
CA GLY A 64 -9.46 -2.45 -6.58
C GLY A 64 -10.05 -1.23 -7.30
N ALA A 65 -11.07 -0.61 -6.73
CA ALA A 65 -11.79 0.51 -7.34
C ALA A 65 -10.93 1.78 -7.45
N MET A 66 -10.02 2.01 -6.49
CA MET A 66 -9.17 3.19 -6.48
C MET A 66 -7.88 3.06 -7.30
N ALA A 67 -7.50 1.86 -7.74
CA ALA A 67 -6.31 1.64 -8.55
C ALA A 67 -6.31 2.44 -9.88
N PRO A 68 -7.41 2.52 -10.66
CA PRO A 68 -7.47 3.38 -11.84
C PRO A 68 -7.32 4.87 -11.51
N VAL A 69 -7.88 5.31 -10.39
CA VAL A 69 -7.76 6.70 -9.91
C VAL A 69 -6.28 6.99 -9.56
N ALA A 70 -5.63 6.10 -8.85
CA ALA A 70 -4.21 6.20 -8.53
C ALA A 70 -3.33 6.24 -9.80
N ALA A 71 -3.64 5.43 -10.81
CA ALA A 71 -2.96 5.46 -12.11
C ALA A 71 -3.10 6.83 -12.80
N TYR A 72 -4.32 7.37 -12.86
CA TYR A 72 -4.58 8.70 -13.42
C TYR A 72 -3.82 9.80 -12.67
N LEU A 73 -3.81 9.74 -11.34
CA LEU A 73 -3.07 10.69 -10.52
C LEU A 73 -1.54 10.58 -10.73
N ALA A 74 -1.04 9.37 -10.99
CA ALA A 74 0.38 9.13 -11.27
C ALA A 74 0.84 9.72 -12.61
N ASP A 75 -0.07 9.88 -13.55
CA ASP A 75 0.22 10.54 -14.83
C ASP A 75 0.16 12.07 -14.71
N LYS A 76 -0.64 12.59 -13.80
CA LYS A 76 -0.84 14.02 -13.57
C LYS A 76 0.12 14.61 -12.54
N TYR A 77 0.51 13.85 -11.54
CA TYR A 77 1.34 14.29 -10.41
C TYR A 77 2.64 13.49 -10.30
N SER A 78 3.49 13.87 -9.34
CA SER A 78 4.73 13.16 -9.05
C SER A 78 4.47 11.77 -8.47
N ARG A 79 5.04 10.72 -9.10
CA ARG A 79 4.99 9.35 -8.57
C ARG A 79 5.63 9.23 -7.19
N SER A 80 6.69 9.98 -6.94
CA SER A 80 7.33 10.02 -5.62
C SER A 80 6.40 10.59 -4.56
N LEU A 81 5.65 11.64 -4.89
CA LEU A 81 4.63 12.19 -3.98
C LEU A 81 3.54 11.15 -3.67
N LEU A 82 3.06 10.42 -4.67
CA LEU A 82 2.06 9.38 -4.47
C LEU A 82 2.60 8.24 -3.59
N MET A 83 3.88 7.87 -3.70
CA MET A 83 4.50 6.89 -2.81
C MET A 83 4.60 7.40 -1.36
N VAL A 84 4.83 8.70 -1.16
CA VAL A 84 4.76 9.31 0.18
C VAL A 84 3.32 9.22 0.73
N ILE A 85 2.32 9.57 -0.07
CA ILE A 85 0.90 9.46 0.30
C ILE A 85 0.54 8.00 0.64
N PHE A 86 1.01 7.03 -0.13
CA PHE A 86 0.85 5.59 0.15
C PHE A 86 1.34 5.23 1.56
N HIS A 87 2.59 5.56 1.91
CA HIS A 87 3.14 5.17 3.22
C HIS A 87 2.47 5.88 4.38
N PHE A 88 2.28 7.20 4.27
CA PHE A 88 1.59 7.97 5.31
C PHE A 88 0.13 7.54 5.44
N GLY A 89 -0.54 7.32 4.33
CA GLY A 89 -1.93 6.90 4.32
C GLY A 89 -2.13 5.53 4.97
N ILE A 90 -1.33 4.52 4.61
CA ILE A 90 -1.39 3.20 5.24
C ILE A 90 -1.06 3.31 6.74
N GLY A 91 0.02 3.99 7.11
CA GLY A 91 0.46 4.11 8.49
C GLY A 91 -0.59 4.79 9.37
N THR A 92 -1.15 5.92 8.94
CA THR A 92 -2.21 6.63 9.68
C THR A 92 -3.49 5.80 9.77
N SER A 93 -3.88 5.12 8.68
CA SER A 93 -5.07 4.26 8.68
C SER A 93 -4.90 3.04 9.59
N ALA A 94 -3.70 2.46 9.68
CA ALA A 94 -3.40 1.37 10.61
C ALA A 94 -3.46 1.84 12.07
N ILE A 95 -2.98 3.05 12.38
CA ILE A 95 -3.11 3.65 13.70
C ILE A 95 -4.61 3.88 14.03
N CYS A 96 -5.39 4.43 13.10
CA CYS A 96 -6.83 4.59 13.28
C CYS A 96 -7.52 3.25 13.54
N ALA A 97 -7.13 2.19 12.80
CA ALA A 97 -7.65 0.84 13.00
C ALA A 97 -7.34 0.32 14.42
N SER A 98 -6.12 0.54 14.91
CA SER A 98 -5.71 0.09 16.25
C SER A 98 -6.42 0.82 17.38
N LEU A 99 -6.89 2.05 17.14
CA LEU A 99 -7.62 2.88 18.11
C LEU A 99 -9.14 2.75 17.99
N SER A 100 -9.63 1.88 17.11
CA SER A 100 -11.07 1.71 16.87
C SER A 100 -11.77 1.11 18.08
N SER A 101 -12.81 1.78 18.55
CA SER A 101 -13.68 1.34 19.66
C SER A 101 -14.97 0.66 19.17
N THR A 102 -15.25 0.70 17.87
CA THR A 102 -16.42 0.08 17.25
C THR A 102 -16.06 -0.62 15.96
N VAL A 103 -16.86 -1.62 15.59
CA VAL A 103 -16.70 -2.36 14.31
C VAL A 103 -16.75 -1.42 13.10
N TYR A 104 -17.59 -0.40 13.13
CA TYR A 104 -17.71 0.56 12.03
C TYR A 104 -16.47 1.45 11.88
N GLN A 105 -15.87 1.89 12.99
CA GLN A 105 -14.61 2.64 12.95
C GLN A 105 -13.49 1.79 12.39
N LEU A 106 -13.42 0.51 12.77
CA LEU A 106 -12.46 -0.41 12.24
C LEU A 106 -12.68 -0.68 10.74
N ALA A 107 -13.94 -0.89 10.31
CA ALA A 107 -14.29 -1.07 8.92
C ALA A 107 -13.89 0.14 8.04
N LEU A 108 -14.15 1.36 8.54
CA LEU A 108 -13.73 2.59 7.85
C LEU A 108 -12.20 2.69 7.76
N SER A 109 -11.48 2.36 8.82
CA SER A 109 -10.02 2.37 8.83
C SER A 109 -9.43 1.36 7.85
N VAL A 110 -10.01 0.15 7.76
CA VAL A 110 -9.65 -0.87 6.78
C VAL A 110 -9.97 -0.40 5.35
N GLY A 111 -11.08 0.29 5.16
CA GLY A 111 -11.42 0.94 3.89
C GLY A 111 -10.36 1.97 3.47
N LEU A 112 -9.90 2.81 4.40
CA LEU A 112 -8.82 3.77 4.14
C LEU A 112 -7.49 3.08 3.80
N ILE A 113 -7.15 1.97 4.49
CA ILE A 113 -5.99 1.15 4.12
C ILE A 113 -6.11 0.70 2.67
N GLY A 114 -7.29 0.20 2.24
CA GLY A 114 -7.52 -0.22 0.85
C GLY A 114 -7.32 0.92 -0.15
N ILE A 115 -7.83 2.14 0.14
CA ILE A 115 -7.65 3.32 -0.70
C ILE A 115 -6.16 3.64 -0.88
N PHE A 116 -5.40 3.73 0.20
CA PHE A 116 -3.99 4.10 0.11
C PHE A 116 -3.13 2.97 -0.46
N ALA A 117 -3.42 1.71 -0.15
CA ALA A 117 -2.76 0.54 -0.70
C ALA A 117 -2.92 0.46 -2.24
N SER A 118 -4.07 0.89 -2.78
CA SER A 118 -4.31 0.92 -4.23
C SER A 118 -3.29 1.72 -5.04
N ILE A 119 -2.56 2.63 -4.39
CA ILE A 119 -1.55 3.49 -5.03
C ILE A 119 -0.33 2.67 -5.47
N TYR A 120 0.06 1.65 -4.70
CA TYR A 120 1.33 0.97 -4.94
C TYR A 120 1.41 0.33 -6.33
N HIS A 121 0.41 -0.46 -6.73
CA HIS A 121 0.49 -1.24 -7.97
C HIS A 121 0.68 -0.39 -9.23
N PRO A 122 -0.12 0.65 -9.51
CA PRO A 122 0.09 1.46 -10.70
C PRO A 122 1.33 2.37 -10.60
N VAL A 123 1.67 2.82 -9.40
CA VAL A 123 2.75 3.81 -9.21
C VAL A 123 4.09 3.14 -8.97
N GLY A 124 4.20 2.27 -7.95
CA GLY A 124 5.44 1.63 -7.54
C GLY A 124 6.00 0.72 -8.62
N ILE A 125 5.16 -0.14 -9.22
CA ILE A 125 5.58 -1.02 -10.30
C ILE A 125 6.03 -0.21 -11.53
N SER A 126 5.31 0.86 -11.89
CA SER A 126 5.74 1.72 -12.99
C SER A 126 7.08 2.42 -12.74
N MET A 127 7.39 2.74 -11.48
CA MET A 127 8.69 3.31 -11.10
C MET A 127 9.80 2.26 -11.18
N LEU A 128 9.53 1.01 -10.79
CA LEU A 128 10.47 -0.11 -10.87
C LEU A 128 10.84 -0.42 -12.33
N LEU A 129 9.83 -0.55 -13.18
CA LEU A 129 10.03 -0.83 -14.62
C LEU A 129 10.83 0.28 -15.33
N ARG A 130 10.59 1.55 -14.98
CA ARG A 130 11.36 2.68 -15.53
C ARG A 130 12.80 2.75 -15.02
N SER A 131 13.05 2.21 -13.82
CA SER A 131 14.41 2.13 -13.24
C SER A 131 15.27 1.13 -14.00
N ASN A 132 14.68 0.01 -14.39
CA ASN A 132 15.36 -1.12 -15.02
C ASN A 132 15.13 -1.13 -16.55
N LYS A 133 15.57 -0.09 -17.26
CA LYS A 133 15.45 0.03 -18.73
C LYS A 133 16.08 -1.12 -19.54
N ASN A 134 16.83 -2.01 -18.92
CA ASN A 134 17.49 -3.17 -19.52
C ASN A 134 16.70 -4.48 -19.37
N ILE A 135 15.52 -4.47 -18.76
CA ILE A 135 14.63 -5.63 -18.80
C ILE A 135 13.90 -5.50 -20.14
N GLY A 136 14.55 -6.00 -21.20
CA GLY A 136 13.93 -6.10 -22.50
C GLY A 136 12.73 -7.05 -22.42
N PHE A 137 11.59 -6.59 -22.89
CA PHE A 137 10.50 -7.43 -23.34
C PHE A 137 10.80 -7.82 -24.78
#